data_754bd1095418bbcf0f6f0450194cf899
#
_entry.id   754bd1095418bbcf0f6f0450194cf899
#
_cell.length_a   1.000
_cell.length_b   1.000
_cell.length_c   1.000
_cell.angle_alpha   90.00
_cell.angle_beta   90.00
_cell.angle_gamma   90.00
#
_symmetry.space_group_name_H-M   'P 1'
#
loop_
_entity.id
_entity.type
_entity.pdbx_description
1 polymer ?
#
loop_
_entity_poly.entity_id
_entity_poly.type
_entity_poly.pdbx_seq_one_letter_code
_entity_poly.pdbx_strand_id
1 'polypeptide(L)'
;MGTLMNENQVTKSMGKAFGLLAGEVALDSFAGGGGASTGIEQVLGCSVDIAINHNLDAIEMHKMNHPNAQHYCEDIWDVDPEEALLRSGGNSIGLAWWSPDCTHFSIAKGGTPVNQAIRGLAWVVIKWALRVPIRVNFLENVKEFRTWGPLLQDDNGDWRPDPDRKGETFKDFTKALTVGLSPRDPS
;
A
#
# COMPACT_ATOMS: atom_id res chain seq x y z
N MET A 1 6.76 20.72 -36.37
CA MET A 1 7.23 19.33 -36.41
C MET A 1 6.74 18.69 -35.13
N GLY A 2 5.66 17.90 -35.18
CA GLY A 2 5.12 17.20 -33.99
C GLY A 2 6.03 16.01 -33.65
N THR A 3 6.54 15.96 -32.45
CA THR A 3 7.28 14.81 -31.94
C THR A 3 6.33 13.62 -31.86
N LEU A 4 6.57 12.58 -32.62
CA LEU A 4 5.84 11.32 -32.52
C LEU A 4 6.09 10.74 -31.12
N MET A 5 5.01 10.56 -30.34
CA MET A 5 5.09 9.87 -29.06
C MET A 5 5.46 8.38 -29.32
N ASN A 6 6.32 7.81 -28.49
CA ASN A 6 6.59 6.38 -28.52
C ASN A 6 5.39 5.58 -27.97
N GLU A 7 5.34 4.27 -28.21
CA GLU A 7 4.22 3.41 -27.80
C GLU A 7 3.93 3.49 -26.29
N ASN A 8 4.97 3.56 -25.44
CA ASN A 8 4.82 3.72 -23.99
C ASN A 8 4.17 5.06 -23.61
N GLN A 9 4.49 6.14 -24.33
CA GLN A 9 3.89 7.45 -24.09
C GLN A 9 2.42 7.48 -24.55
N VAL A 10 2.11 6.77 -25.63
CA VAL A 10 0.72 6.64 -26.13
C VAL A 10 -0.11 5.81 -25.15
N THR A 11 0.39 4.66 -24.70
CA THR A 11 -0.29 3.78 -23.72
C THR A 11 -0.51 4.50 -22.39
N LYS A 12 0.50 5.19 -21.88
CA LYS A 12 0.39 6.00 -20.66
C LYS A 12 -0.60 7.16 -20.80
N SER A 13 -0.70 7.76 -22.00
CA SER A 13 -1.68 8.81 -22.30
C SER A 13 -3.11 8.26 -22.38
N MET A 14 -3.31 7.06 -22.93
CA MET A 14 -4.63 6.43 -23.05
C MET A 14 -5.18 5.99 -21.69
N GLY A 15 -4.35 5.42 -20.81
CA GLY A 15 -4.77 5.02 -19.45
C GLY A 15 -5.21 6.21 -18.60
N LYS A 16 -4.57 7.37 -18.80
CA LYS A 16 -5.00 8.63 -18.17
C LYS A 16 -6.36 9.11 -18.65
N ALA A 17 -6.78 8.74 -19.87
CA ALA A 17 -8.11 9.08 -20.37
C ALA A 17 -9.24 8.22 -19.75
N PHE A 18 -8.92 7.03 -19.23
CA PHE A 18 -9.92 6.07 -18.72
C PHE A 18 -9.98 5.94 -17.19
N GLY A 19 -9.09 6.53 -16.43
CA GLY A 19 -9.11 6.35 -14.96
C GLY A 19 -8.23 7.30 -14.16
N LEU A 20 -7.01 7.58 -14.62
CA LEU A 20 -6.10 8.53 -13.97
C LEU A 20 -6.26 9.92 -14.60
N LEU A 21 -6.24 10.94 -13.75
CA LEU A 21 -6.18 12.33 -14.18
C LEU A 21 -4.77 12.72 -14.66
N ALA A 22 -4.65 13.86 -15.33
CA ALA A 22 -3.35 14.35 -15.79
C ALA A 22 -2.36 14.53 -14.62
N GLY A 23 -1.20 13.90 -14.71
CA GLY A 23 -0.18 13.93 -13.66
C GLY A 23 -0.40 12.91 -12.53
N GLU A 24 -1.51 12.18 -12.51
CA GLU A 24 -1.67 11.07 -11.56
C GLU A 24 -0.90 9.82 -11.98
N VAL A 25 -0.44 9.07 -10.98
CA VAL A 25 0.24 7.79 -11.12
C VAL A 25 -0.49 6.69 -10.34
N ALA A 26 -0.23 5.42 -10.68
CA ALA A 26 -0.72 4.25 -9.96
C ALA A 26 0.41 3.65 -9.10
N LEU A 27 0.07 3.31 -7.84
CA LEU A 27 0.96 2.66 -6.87
C LEU A 27 0.42 1.27 -6.52
N ASP A 28 1.27 0.24 -6.61
CA ASP A 28 1.07 -1.08 -6.03
C ASP A 28 2.07 -1.30 -4.89
N SER A 29 1.59 -1.29 -3.66
CA SER A 29 2.41 -1.44 -2.46
C SER A 29 2.20 -2.83 -1.85
N PHE A 30 3.28 -3.45 -1.39
CA PHE A 30 3.39 -4.88 -1.08
C PHE A 30 3.21 -5.74 -2.34
N ALA A 31 3.66 -5.23 -3.46
CA ALA A 31 3.46 -5.72 -4.82
C ALA A 31 4.16 -7.07 -5.06
N GLY A 32 3.62 -8.18 -4.59
CA GLY A 32 4.20 -9.51 -4.78
C GLY A 32 4.70 -9.77 -6.22
N GLY A 33 4.26 -10.82 -6.88
CA GLY A 33 4.62 -11.08 -8.29
C GLY A 33 3.82 -10.27 -9.32
N GLY A 34 2.99 -9.29 -8.90
CA GLY A 34 2.27 -8.38 -9.78
C GLY A 34 0.80 -8.73 -10.05
N GLY A 35 0.15 -9.53 -9.17
CA GLY A 35 -1.26 -9.87 -9.36
C GLY A 35 -2.18 -8.66 -9.32
N ALA A 36 -2.00 -7.77 -8.35
CA ALA A 36 -2.75 -6.52 -8.24
C ALA A 36 -2.42 -5.58 -9.40
N SER A 37 -1.13 -5.41 -9.73
CA SER A 37 -0.67 -4.63 -10.88
C SER A 37 -1.33 -5.08 -12.18
N THR A 38 -1.40 -6.39 -12.44
CA THR A 38 -2.09 -6.94 -13.62
C THR A 38 -3.56 -6.49 -13.68
N GLY A 39 -4.28 -6.59 -12.55
CA GLY A 39 -5.68 -6.15 -12.48
C GLY A 39 -5.84 -4.64 -12.70
N ILE A 40 -4.96 -3.84 -12.09
CA ILE A 40 -4.94 -2.38 -12.25
C ILE A 40 -4.68 -2.01 -13.71
N GLU A 41 -3.68 -2.61 -14.34
CA GLU A 41 -3.31 -2.35 -15.74
C GLU A 41 -4.41 -2.74 -16.71
N GLN A 42 -5.11 -3.84 -16.47
CA GLN A 42 -6.26 -4.25 -17.29
C GLN A 42 -7.40 -3.22 -17.25
N VAL A 43 -7.66 -2.62 -16.09
CA VAL A 43 -8.72 -1.63 -15.93
C VAL A 43 -8.30 -0.26 -16.44
N LEU A 44 -7.08 0.18 -16.11
CA LEU A 44 -6.60 1.51 -16.48
C LEU A 44 -6.08 1.60 -17.92
N GLY A 45 -5.74 0.48 -18.54
CA GLY A 45 -5.10 0.44 -19.87
C GLY A 45 -3.70 1.04 -19.92
N CYS A 46 -3.04 1.17 -18.77
CA CYS A 46 -1.65 1.65 -18.65
C CYS A 46 -0.94 0.93 -17.51
N SER A 47 0.39 0.89 -17.55
CA SER A 47 1.21 0.27 -16.51
C SER A 47 1.04 0.99 -15.17
N VAL A 48 1.18 0.24 -14.05
CA VAL A 48 1.44 0.84 -12.74
C VAL A 48 2.76 1.60 -12.80
N ASP A 49 2.86 2.70 -12.08
CA ASP A 49 4.03 3.58 -12.12
C ASP A 49 5.04 3.22 -11.01
N ILE A 50 4.56 2.78 -9.83
CA ILE A 50 5.38 2.51 -8.65
C ILE A 50 4.99 1.15 -8.08
N ALA A 51 5.98 0.27 -7.85
CA ALA A 51 5.80 -1.02 -7.20
C ALA A 51 6.82 -1.18 -6.05
N ILE A 52 6.33 -1.56 -4.86
CA ILE A 52 7.15 -1.64 -3.64
C ILE A 52 6.99 -3.00 -2.99
N ASN A 53 8.10 -3.68 -2.70
CA ASN A 53 8.15 -4.87 -1.85
C ASN A 53 9.56 -5.01 -1.26
N HIS A 54 9.66 -5.49 -0.02
CA HIS A 54 10.94 -5.75 0.62
C HIS A 54 11.61 -7.06 0.15
N ASN A 55 10.86 -7.97 -0.45
CA ASN A 55 11.35 -9.27 -0.90
C ASN A 55 11.92 -9.16 -2.32
N LEU A 56 13.21 -9.51 -2.46
CA LEU A 56 13.91 -9.43 -3.74
C LEU A 56 13.30 -10.34 -4.81
N ASP A 57 12.93 -11.58 -4.46
CA ASP A 57 12.37 -12.53 -5.43
C ASP A 57 11.02 -12.04 -5.96
N ALA A 58 10.20 -11.43 -5.09
CA ALA A 58 8.94 -10.82 -5.48
C ALA A 58 9.17 -9.64 -6.45
N ILE A 59 10.13 -8.77 -6.16
CA ILE A 59 10.47 -7.63 -7.03
C ILE A 59 11.05 -8.09 -8.37
N GLU A 60 11.90 -9.11 -8.39
CA GLU A 60 12.43 -9.65 -9.65
C GLU A 60 11.30 -10.27 -10.52
N MET A 61 10.38 -11.01 -9.92
CA MET A 61 9.19 -11.52 -10.61
C MET A 61 8.31 -10.37 -11.12
N HIS A 62 8.10 -9.34 -10.29
CA HIS A 62 7.31 -8.18 -10.66
C HIS A 62 7.91 -7.42 -11.85
N LYS A 63 9.23 -7.23 -11.86
CA LYS A 63 9.95 -6.60 -12.99
C LYS A 63 9.76 -7.37 -14.31
N MET A 64 9.74 -8.69 -14.26
CA MET A 64 9.48 -9.50 -15.46
C MET A 64 8.06 -9.31 -16.00
N ASN A 65 7.07 -9.20 -15.11
CA ASN A 65 5.68 -9.06 -15.48
C ASN A 65 5.29 -7.61 -15.80
N HIS A 66 5.91 -6.65 -15.13
CA HIS A 66 5.57 -5.21 -15.20
C HIS A 66 6.83 -4.35 -15.38
N PRO A 67 7.55 -4.47 -16.51
CA PRO A 67 8.86 -3.84 -16.71
C PRO A 67 8.83 -2.31 -16.74
N ASN A 68 7.67 -1.71 -16.92
CA ASN A 68 7.50 -0.25 -17.00
C ASN A 68 7.34 0.41 -15.61
N ALA A 69 7.12 -0.36 -14.54
CA ALA A 69 7.01 0.17 -13.20
C ALA A 69 8.38 0.56 -12.64
N GLN A 70 8.41 1.58 -11.80
CA GLN A 70 9.55 1.87 -10.94
C GLN A 70 9.50 0.97 -9.71
N HIS A 71 10.52 0.12 -9.53
CA HIS A 71 10.55 -0.87 -8.47
C HIS A 71 11.42 -0.43 -7.31
N TYR A 72 10.88 -0.60 -6.09
CA TYR A 72 11.57 -0.42 -4.82
C TYR A 72 11.66 -1.78 -4.12
N CYS A 73 12.89 -2.28 -3.91
CA CYS A 73 13.16 -3.49 -3.13
C CYS A 73 13.58 -3.07 -1.71
N GLU A 74 12.64 -2.51 -0.96
CA GLU A 74 12.88 -1.85 0.33
C GLU A 74 11.70 -2.09 1.27
N ASP A 75 11.93 -1.93 2.59
CA ASP A 75 10.83 -1.84 3.54
C ASP A 75 9.99 -0.61 3.18
N ILE A 76 8.69 -0.76 3.18
CA ILE A 76 7.75 0.33 2.83
C ILE A 76 7.88 1.54 3.75
N TRP A 77 8.36 1.33 5.00
CA TRP A 77 8.63 2.42 5.92
C TRP A 77 9.86 3.25 5.54
N ASP A 78 10.81 2.67 4.81
CA ASP A 78 12.04 3.35 4.37
C ASP A 78 11.86 4.11 3.06
N VAL A 79 10.87 3.73 2.26
CA VAL A 79 10.55 4.45 1.01
C VAL A 79 9.98 5.83 1.33
N ASP A 80 10.61 6.88 0.78
CA ASP A 80 10.11 8.25 0.87
C ASP A 80 8.99 8.47 -0.18
N PRO A 81 7.74 8.80 0.25
CA PRO A 81 6.62 8.97 -0.66
C PRO A 81 6.80 10.10 -1.68
N GLU A 82 7.41 11.21 -1.27
CA GLU A 82 7.61 12.39 -2.13
C GLU A 82 8.65 12.11 -3.20
N GLU A 83 9.77 11.46 -2.81
CA GLU A 83 10.79 11.04 -3.76
C GLU A 83 10.25 10.01 -4.76
N ALA A 84 9.51 9.01 -4.28
CA ALA A 84 8.93 7.99 -5.15
C ALA A 84 7.95 8.60 -6.17
N LEU A 85 7.11 9.54 -5.73
CA LEU A 85 6.19 10.27 -6.60
C LEU A 85 6.95 11.13 -7.62
N LEU A 86 7.97 11.87 -7.19
CA LEU A 86 8.78 12.71 -8.07
C LEU A 86 9.48 11.88 -9.15
N ARG A 87 10.10 10.76 -8.76
CA ARG A 87 10.82 9.88 -9.69
C ARG A 87 9.90 9.18 -10.68
N SER A 88 8.65 8.90 -10.32
CA SER A 88 7.65 8.38 -11.27
C SER A 88 7.18 9.41 -12.30
N GLY A 89 7.55 10.68 -12.12
CA GLY A 89 7.12 11.79 -12.97
C GLY A 89 5.67 12.22 -12.72
N GLY A 90 5.08 11.77 -11.61
CA GLY A 90 3.75 12.17 -11.16
C GLY A 90 3.78 13.39 -10.25
N ASN A 91 2.60 13.98 -10.02
CA ASN A 91 2.39 15.04 -9.03
C ASN A 91 1.35 14.65 -7.95
N SER A 92 0.66 13.53 -8.15
CA SER A 92 -0.28 12.92 -7.22
C SER A 92 -0.48 11.44 -7.54
N ILE A 93 -0.98 10.67 -6.58
CA ILE A 93 -1.34 9.27 -6.77
C ILE A 93 -2.85 9.21 -7.04
N GLY A 94 -3.25 8.75 -8.24
CA GLY A 94 -4.65 8.57 -8.61
C GLY A 94 -5.25 7.32 -8.01
N LEU A 95 -4.45 6.24 -7.95
CA LEU A 95 -4.82 4.96 -7.36
C LEU A 95 -3.65 4.37 -6.59
N ALA A 96 -3.86 4.06 -5.32
CA ALA A 96 -2.93 3.31 -4.49
C ALA A 96 -3.56 1.98 -4.04
N TRP A 97 -2.86 0.88 -4.30
CA TRP A 97 -3.22 -0.45 -3.82
C TRP A 97 -2.29 -0.85 -2.67
N TRP A 98 -2.90 -1.30 -1.56
CA TRP A 98 -2.21 -1.67 -0.34
C TRP A 98 -2.63 -3.08 0.07
N SER A 99 -1.69 -4.01 0.11
CA SER A 99 -1.91 -5.39 0.60
C SER A 99 -0.89 -5.77 1.68
N PRO A 100 -0.93 -5.09 2.85
CA PRO A 100 0.02 -5.36 3.93
C PRO A 100 -0.13 -6.77 4.48
N ASP A 101 0.98 -7.35 4.95
CA ASP A 101 1.01 -8.70 5.50
C ASP A 101 -0.06 -8.92 6.58
N CYS A 102 -0.82 -9.99 6.40
CA CYS A 102 -1.93 -10.39 7.25
C CYS A 102 -1.58 -11.52 8.24
N THR A 103 -0.34 -12.04 8.24
CA THR A 103 0.06 -13.21 9.04
C THR A 103 -0.28 -13.11 10.52
N HIS A 104 -0.23 -11.91 11.07
CA HIS A 104 -0.53 -11.67 12.49
C HIS A 104 -1.99 -11.32 12.80
N PHE A 105 -2.85 -11.32 11.79
CA PHE A 105 -4.32 -11.21 11.94
C PHE A 105 -5.01 -12.55 11.65
N SER A 106 -4.41 -13.40 10.80
CA SER A 106 -5.02 -14.64 10.33
C SER A 106 -5.22 -15.66 11.46
N ILE A 107 -6.37 -16.32 11.46
CA ILE A 107 -6.73 -17.43 12.35
C ILE A 107 -5.74 -18.61 12.20
N ALA A 108 -5.15 -18.79 11.03
CA ALA A 108 -4.20 -19.86 10.73
C ALA A 108 -2.95 -19.85 11.63
N LYS A 109 -2.67 -18.76 12.35
CA LYS A 109 -1.50 -18.62 13.23
C LYS A 109 -1.61 -19.42 14.55
N GLY A 110 -2.82 -19.91 14.93
CA GLY A 110 -2.95 -20.88 16.01
C GLY A 110 -2.49 -20.41 17.40
N GLY A 111 -2.66 -19.12 17.75
CA GLY A 111 -2.32 -18.60 19.08
C GLY A 111 -0.82 -18.30 19.29
N THR A 112 0.01 -18.34 18.25
CA THR A 112 1.41 -17.93 18.31
C THR A 112 1.55 -16.43 18.67
N PRO A 113 2.58 -15.99 19.43
CA PRO A 113 2.83 -14.58 19.73
C PRO A 113 2.86 -13.71 18.48
N VAL A 114 2.37 -12.48 18.58
CA VAL A 114 2.26 -11.57 17.44
C VAL A 114 3.43 -10.59 17.36
N ASN A 115 3.85 -10.25 16.15
CA ASN A 115 4.84 -9.21 15.92
C ASN A 115 4.13 -7.86 15.80
N GLN A 116 4.48 -6.92 16.68
CA GLN A 116 3.90 -5.57 16.69
C GLN A 116 4.18 -4.81 15.40
N ALA A 117 5.41 -4.91 14.86
CA ALA A 117 5.80 -4.20 13.65
C ALA A 117 4.95 -4.63 12.45
N ILE A 118 4.73 -5.95 12.27
CA ILE A 118 3.89 -6.47 11.18
C ILE A 118 2.43 -6.04 11.35
N ARG A 119 1.91 -6.07 12.59
CA ARG A 119 0.54 -5.56 12.84
C ARG A 119 0.40 -4.06 12.57
N GLY A 120 1.49 -3.31 12.68
CA GLY A 120 1.54 -1.88 12.40
C GLY A 120 1.64 -1.52 10.92
N LEU A 121 1.88 -2.47 10.01
CA LEU A 121 2.14 -2.16 8.59
C LEU A 121 1.02 -1.36 7.91
N ALA A 122 -0.23 -1.57 8.29
CA ALA A 122 -1.34 -0.80 7.71
C ALA A 122 -1.24 0.71 7.95
N TRP A 123 -0.56 1.16 9.02
CA TRP A 123 -0.35 2.59 9.27
C TRP A 123 0.48 3.30 8.21
N VAL A 124 1.20 2.55 7.37
CA VAL A 124 1.93 3.13 6.25
C VAL A 124 1.01 3.85 5.26
N VAL A 125 -0.24 3.41 5.13
CA VAL A 125 -1.26 4.10 4.31
C VAL A 125 -1.45 5.55 4.78
N ILE A 126 -1.51 5.74 6.12
CA ILE A 126 -1.60 7.08 6.72
C ILE A 126 -0.32 7.88 6.49
N LYS A 127 0.87 7.26 6.68
CA LYS A 127 2.16 7.92 6.39
C LYS A 127 2.17 8.48 4.97
N TRP A 128 1.78 7.69 3.98
CA TRP A 128 1.76 8.11 2.59
C TRP A 128 0.72 9.19 2.33
N ALA A 129 -0.50 9.05 2.85
CA ALA A 129 -1.59 10.02 2.67
C ALA A 129 -1.28 11.39 3.30
N LEU A 130 -0.42 11.44 4.33
CA LEU A 130 0.04 12.68 4.96
C LEU A 130 1.15 13.38 4.17
N ARG A 131 1.87 12.66 3.29
CA ARG A 131 3.05 13.16 2.57
C ARG A 131 2.74 13.50 1.11
N VAL A 132 1.86 12.74 0.46
CA VAL A 132 1.53 12.93 -0.96
C VAL A 132 0.02 12.86 -1.17
N PRO A 133 -0.54 13.62 -2.13
CA PRO A 133 -1.96 13.54 -2.47
C PRO A 133 -2.29 12.16 -3.05
N ILE A 134 -3.26 11.47 -2.45
CA ILE A 134 -3.78 10.18 -2.94
C ILE A 134 -5.29 10.31 -3.13
N ARG A 135 -5.78 10.13 -4.35
CA ARG A 135 -7.21 10.29 -4.66
C ARG A 135 -8.03 9.07 -4.23
N VAL A 136 -7.53 7.87 -4.52
CA VAL A 136 -8.22 6.61 -4.18
C VAL A 136 -7.25 5.64 -3.54
N ASN A 137 -7.60 5.14 -2.36
CA ASN A 137 -6.89 4.07 -1.67
C ASN A 137 -7.73 2.79 -1.68
N PHE A 138 -7.13 1.68 -2.12
CA PHE A 138 -7.66 0.33 -1.95
C PHE A 138 -6.76 -0.41 -0.95
N LEU A 139 -7.33 -0.88 0.15
CA LEU A 139 -6.63 -1.70 1.12
C LEU A 139 -7.27 -3.09 1.15
N GLU A 140 -6.48 -4.08 0.77
CA GLU A 140 -6.83 -5.49 0.85
C GLU A 140 -6.22 -6.10 2.11
N ASN A 141 -7.01 -6.87 2.85
CA ASN A 141 -6.55 -7.65 3.98
C ASN A 141 -7.58 -8.75 4.30
N VAL A 142 -7.22 -9.66 5.23
CA VAL A 142 -8.14 -10.69 5.71
C VAL A 142 -9.26 -10.09 6.56
N LYS A 143 -10.41 -10.78 6.66
CA LYS A 143 -11.57 -10.30 7.46
C LYS A 143 -11.23 -10.05 8.93
N GLU A 144 -10.25 -10.78 9.47
CA GLU A 144 -9.76 -10.66 10.84
C GLU A 144 -9.07 -9.32 11.11
N PHE A 145 -8.64 -8.60 10.09
CA PHE A 145 -8.11 -7.23 10.21
C PHE A 145 -9.08 -6.31 10.96
N ARG A 146 -10.38 -6.53 10.84
CA ARG A 146 -11.41 -5.79 11.60
C ARG A 146 -11.30 -6.00 13.12
N THR A 147 -10.58 -7.04 13.56
CA THR A 147 -10.35 -7.32 14.99
C THR A 147 -9.08 -6.67 15.52
N TRP A 148 -8.38 -5.87 14.69
CA TRP A 148 -7.15 -5.20 15.08
C TRP A 148 -7.38 -4.30 16.28
N GLY A 149 -6.75 -4.66 17.38
CA GLY A 149 -6.76 -3.94 18.65
C GLY A 149 -5.35 -3.89 19.25
N PRO A 150 -5.18 -3.20 20.37
CA PRO A 150 -3.93 -3.15 21.11
C PRO A 150 -3.43 -4.55 21.48
N LEU A 151 -2.15 -4.61 21.84
CA LEU A 151 -1.51 -5.81 22.36
C LEU A 151 -1.25 -5.66 23.85
N LEU A 152 -1.29 -6.77 24.57
CA LEU A 152 -0.83 -6.90 25.96
C LEU A 152 0.23 -8.00 26.02
N GLN A 153 1.10 -7.94 27.01
CA GLN A 153 2.03 -9.02 27.30
C GLN A 153 1.36 -10.03 28.24
N ASP A 154 1.51 -11.31 27.91
CA ASP A 154 1.12 -12.39 28.83
C ASP A 154 2.19 -12.62 29.91
N ASP A 155 1.91 -13.57 30.82
CA ASP A 155 2.82 -13.90 31.94
C ASP A 155 4.22 -14.38 31.50
N ASN A 156 4.37 -14.81 30.25
CA ASN A 156 5.64 -15.23 29.65
C ASN A 156 6.36 -14.06 28.94
N GLY A 157 5.76 -12.87 28.88
CA GLY A 157 6.27 -11.71 28.15
C GLY A 157 5.93 -11.70 26.66
N ASP A 158 5.12 -12.64 26.19
CA ASP A 158 4.68 -12.72 24.80
C ASP A 158 3.56 -11.74 24.49
N TRP A 159 3.66 -11.07 23.32
CA TRP A 159 2.63 -10.16 22.87
C TRP A 159 1.41 -10.91 22.32
N ARG A 160 0.21 -10.57 22.82
CA ARG A 160 -1.07 -11.12 22.41
C ARG A 160 -2.12 -10.02 22.21
N PRO A 161 -3.09 -10.23 21.29
CA PRO A 161 -4.21 -9.29 21.16
C PRO A 161 -4.99 -9.17 22.48
N ASP A 162 -5.26 -7.93 22.89
CA ASP A 162 -6.13 -7.64 24.03
C ASP A 162 -7.59 -8.02 23.67
N PRO A 163 -8.19 -9.02 24.34
CA PRO A 163 -9.53 -9.47 24.02
C PRO A 163 -10.61 -8.43 24.31
N ASP A 164 -10.38 -7.55 25.30
CA ASP A 164 -11.35 -6.55 25.75
C ASP A 164 -11.35 -5.31 24.83
N ARG A 165 -10.25 -5.11 24.11
CA ARG A 165 -10.06 -3.95 23.20
C ARG A 165 -10.05 -4.36 21.72
N LYS A 166 -10.71 -5.45 21.40
CA LYS A 166 -10.81 -6.01 20.05
C LYS A 166 -11.43 -5.01 19.07
N GLY A 167 -10.74 -4.72 17.97
CA GLY A 167 -11.18 -3.83 16.90
C GLY A 167 -11.01 -2.34 17.19
N GLU A 168 -10.42 -1.96 18.32
CA GLU A 168 -10.22 -0.55 18.68
C GLU A 168 -9.24 0.13 17.71
N THR A 169 -8.06 -0.45 17.49
CA THR A 169 -7.09 0.09 16.53
C THR A 169 -7.63 0.16 15.11
N PHE A 170 -8.46 -0.82 14.69
CA PHE A 170 -9.11 -0.77 13.38
C PHE A 170 -10.06 0.43 13.25
N LYS A 171 -10.81 0.76 14.32
CA LYS A 171 -11.68 1.95 14.33
C LYS A 171 -10.87 3.24 14.23
N ASP A 172 -9.75 3.33 14.96
CA ASP A 172 -8.88 4.50 14.92
C ASP A 172 -8.24 4.66 13.55
N PHE A 173 -7.76 3.57 12.96
CA PHE A 173 -7.23 3.54 11.60
C PHE A 173 -8.26 4.01 10.56
N THR A 174 -9.48 3.47 10.61
CA THR A 174 -10.54 3.86 9.68
C THR A 174 -10.98 5.32 9.90
N LYS A 175 -11.01 5.78 11.15
CA LYS A 175 -11.28 7.19 11.47
C LYS A 175 -10.20 8.09 10.88
N ALA A 176 -8.92 7.74 11.02
CA ALA A 176 -7.81 8.50 10.46
C ALA A 176 -7.92 8.66 8.93
N LEU A 177 -8.33 7.59 8.22
CA LEU A 177 -8.53 7.61 6.76
C LEU A 177 -9.78 8.40 6.31
N THR A 178 -10.83 8.48 7.13
CA THR A 178 -12.12 9.06 6.72
C THR A 178 -12.35 10.47 7.22
N VAL A 179 -11.90 10.76 8.44
CA VAL A 179 -12.11 12.05 9.13
C VAL A 179 -10.82 12.84 9.30
N GLY A 180 -9.68 12.18 9.12
CA GLY A 180 -8.35 12.72 9.38
C GLY A 180 -7.92 12.55 10.84
N LEU A 181 -6.65 12.90 11.09
CA LEU A 181 -6.06 12.89 12.43
C LEU A 181 -6.41 14.18 13.17
N SER A 182 -6.89 14.06 14.41
CA SER A 182 -7.03 15.19 15.30
C SER A 182 -5.69 15.52 15.98
N PRO A 183 -5.34 16.79 16.20
CA PRO A 183 -4.16 17.15 16.99
C PRO A 183 -4.16 16.61 18.44
N ARG A 184 -5.28 16.05 18.89
CA ARG A 184 -5.46 15.46 20.22
C ARG A 184 -5.46 13.92 20.20
N ASP A 185 -5.41 13.30 19.02
CA ASP A 185 -5.29 11.84 18.93
C ASP A 185 -3.82 11.49 19.24
N PRO A 186 -3.53 10.71 20.29
CA PRO A 186 -2.16 10.31 20.59
C PRO A 186 -1.63 9.45 19.44
N SER A 187 -0.47 9.80 18.93
CA SER A 187 0.31 9.05 17.95
C SER A 187 0.85 7.74 18.53
#